data_608ca89c04675de2b017c69057290e65
#
_entry.id   608ca89c04675de2b017c69057290e65
#
_cell.length_a   1.000
_cell.length_b   1.000
_cell.length_c   1.000
_cell.angle_alpha   90.00
_cell.angle_beta   90.00
_cell.angle_gamma   90.00
#
_symmetry.space_group_name_H-M   'P 1'
#
loop_
_entity.id
_entity.type
_entity.pdbx_description
1 polymer ?
#
loop_
_entity_poly.entity_id
_entity_poly.type
_entity_poly.pdbx_seq_one_letter_code
_entity_poly.pdbx_strand_id
1 'polypeptide(L)'
;APLGKAALLLVVGLVCLILGSNLFVDNASFIASTLGVSDAVIGLTIVAGGTSLPELATSMVSAKKGNSDIAIGNVIGSNVFNILMIIGVTGLVKPMHIKGITSLDLIVMLASMLLLWFFCRTTYKVKRWEGAVLAISYITYLAWLIAQAV
;
A
#
# COMPACT_ATOMS: atom_id res chain seq x y z
N ALA A 1 -12.96 22.23 -16.74
CA ALA A 1 -14.20 21.46 -16.67
C ALA A 1 -15.13 22.09 -15.64
N PRO A 2 -16.45 22.15 -15.84
CA PRO A 2 -17.37 22.66 -14.84
C PRO A 2 -17.25 21.81 -13.56
N LEU A 3 -17.28 22.47 -12.41
CA LEU A 3 -17.03 21.87 -11.10
C LEU A 3 -17.85 20.60 -10.86
N GLY A 4 -19.11 20.58 -11.32
CA GLY A 4 -19.98 19.41 -11.22
C GLY A 4 -19.50 18.21 -12.01
N LYS A 5 -18.93 18.40 -13.21
CA LYS A 5 -18.37 17.32 -14.04
C LYS A 5 -17.09 16.78 -13.39
N ALA A 6 -16.25 17.65 -12.84
CA ALA A 6 -15.03 17.22 -12.15
C ALA A 6 -15.36 16.42 -10.89
N ALA A 7 -16.31 16.88 -10.09
CA ALA A 7 -16.80 16.16 -8.90
C ALA A 7 -17.39 14.80 -9.26
N LEU A 8 -18.24 14.71 -10.29
CA LEU A 8 -18.81 13.46 -10.75
C LEU A 8 -17.74 12.46 -11.20
N LEU A 9 -16.77 12.90 -12.01
CA LEU A 9 -15.67 12.06 -12.47
C LEU A 9 -14.79 11.57 -11.31
N LEU A 10 -14.57 12.41 -10.31
CA LEU A 10 -13.83 12.04 -9.10
C LEU A 10 -14.57 10.94 -8.33
N VAL A 11 -15.87 11.12 -8.06
CA VAL A 11 -16.68 10.14 -7.33
C VAL A 11 -16.76 8.82 -8.09
N VAL A 12 -17.07 8.86 -9.38
CA VAL A 12 -17.16 7.64 -10.23
C VAL A 12 -15.81 6.92 -10.26
N GLY A 13 -14.70 7.65 -10.47
CA GLY A 13 -13.36 7.07 -10.49
C GLY A 13 -12.99 6.42 -9.15
N LEU A 14 -13.31 7.08 -8.04
CA LEU A 14 -13.06 6.53 -6.70
C LEU A 14 -13.87 5.26 -6.44
N VAL A 15 -15.16 5.27 -6.77
CA VAL A 15 -16.04 4.09 -6.65
C VAL A 15 -15.52 2.93 -7.52
N CYS A 16 -15.12 3.19 -8.77
CA CYS A 16 -14.55 2.15 -9.63
C CYS A 16 -13.25 1.57 -9.07
N LEU A 17 -12.36 2.41 -8.53
CA LEU A 17 -11.11 1.95 -7.91
C LEU A 17 -11.38 1.08 -6.68
N ILE A 18 -12.30 1.48 -5.81
CA ILE A 18 -12.65 0.73 -4.60
C ILE A 18 -13.29 -0.62 -4.98
N LEU A 19 -14.28 -0.61 -5.87
CA LEU A 19 -14.94 -1.84 -6.29
C LEU A 19 -13.97 -2.80 -6.98
N GLY A 20 -13.13 -2.29 -7.88
CA GLY A 20 -12.12 -3.08 -8.58
C GLY A 20 -11.09 -3.69 -7.62
N SER A 21 -10.63 -2.91 -6.65
CA SER A 21 -9.71 -3.35 -5.60
C SER A 21 -10.34 -4.46 -4.74
N ASN A 22 -11.58 -4.27 -4.27
CA ASN A 22 -12.27 -5.27 -3.46
C ASN A 22 -12.47 -6.58 -4.25
N LEU A 23 -12.95 -6.51 -5.49
CA LEU A 23 -13.10 -7.69 -6.34
C LEU A 23 -11.77 -8.44 -6.54
N PHE A 24 -10.67 -7.71 -6.73
CA PHE A 24 -9.35 -8.31 -6.84
C PHE A 24 -8.94 -9.01 -5.54
N VAL A 25 -9.05 -8.33 -4.39
CA VAL A 25 -8.66 -8.87 -3.08
C VAL A 25 -9.48 -10.11 -2.73
N ASP A 26 -10.80 -10.06 -2.88
CA ASP A 26 -11.68 -11.16 -2.52
C ASP A 26 -11.38 -12.42 -3.34
N ASN A 27 -11.28 -12.28 -4.67
CA ASN A 27 -11.04 -13.42 -5.55
C ASN A 27 -9.60 -13.96 -5.43
N ALA A 28 -8.60 -13.08 -5.35
CA ALA A 28 -7.21 -13.51 -5.21
C ALA A 28 -6.95 -14.18 -3.84
N SER A 29 -7.55 -13.65 -2.76
CA SER A 29 -7.47 -14.25 -1.43
C SER A 29 -8.16 -15.61 -1.38
N PHE A 30 -9.32 -15.75 -2.02
CA PHE A 30 -10.01 -17.04 -2.12
C PHE A 30 -9.16 -18.09 -2.83
N ILE A 31 -8.56 -17.74 -3.99
CA ILE A 31 -7.67 -18.66 -4.71
C ILE A 31 -6.45 -19.02 -3.86
N ALA A 32 -5.79 -18.05 -3.22
CA ALA A 32 -4.61 -18.28 -2.40
C ALA A 32 -4.93 -19.19 -1.19
N SER A 33 -6.06 -18.98 -0.52
CA SER A 33 -6.49 -19.81 0.60
C SER A 33 -6.80 -21.26 0.18
N THR A 34 -7.39 -21.45 -1.01
CA THR A 34 -7.63 -22.80 -1.57
C THR A 34 -6.34 -23.53 -1.94
N LEU A 35 -5.27 -22.78 -2.24
CA LEU A 35 -3.92 -23.30 -2.47
C LEU A 35 -3.13 -23.56 -1.17
N GLY A 36 -3.73 -23.31 -0.01
CA GLY A 36 -3.10 -23.57 1.29
C GLY A 36 -2.18 -22.46 1.78
N VAL A 37 -2.21 -21.27 1.17
CA VAL A 37 -1.43 -20.13 1.64
C VAL A 37 -1.99 -19.62 2.97
N SER A 38 -1.12 -19.32 3.94
CA SER A 38 -1.54 -18.86 5.26
C SER A 38 -2.19 -17.47 5.22
N ASP A 39 -3.15 -17.24 6.13
CA ASP A 39 -3.86 -15.94 6.23
C ASP A 39 -2.92 -14.76 6.45
N ALA A 40 -1.81 -14.96 7.18
CA ALA A 40 -0.81 -13.92 7.40
C ALA A 40 -0.13 -13.50 6.09
N VAL A 41 0.24 -14.47 5.25
CA VAL A 41 0.86 -14.20 3.94
C VAL A 41 -0.15 -13.57 2.99
N ILE A 42 -1.39 -14.06 2.94
CA ILE A 42 -2.47 -13.44 2.17
C ILE A 42 -2.65 -11.97 2.59
N GLY A 43 -2.68 -11.70 3.90
CA GLY A 43 -2.82 -10.35 4.45
C GLY A 43 -1.66 -9.43 4.06
N LEU A 44 -0.42 -9.89 4.21
CA LEU A 44 0.79 -9.10 3.90
C LEU A 44 1.06 -8.93 2.40
N THR A 45 0.44 -9.73 1.55
CA THR A 45 0.65 -9.69 0.09
C THR A 45 -0.59 -9.19 -0.65
N ILE A 46 -1.59 -10.05 -0.80
CA ILE A 46 -2.76 -9.81 -1.65
C ILE A 46 -3.63 -8.69 -1.07
N VAL A 47 -3.94 -8.76 0.24
CA VAL A 47 -4.80 -7.76 0.88
C VAL A 47 -4.06 -6.42 0.95
N ALA A 48 -2.82 -6.39 1.42
CA ALA A 48 -2.03 -5.16 1.51
C ALA A 48 -1.81 -4.52 0.14
N GLY A 49 -1.43 -5.32 -0.87
CA GLY A 49 -1.26 -4.82 -2.25
C GLY A 49 -2.57 -4.34 -2.86
N GLY A 50 -3.63 -5.13 -2.73
CA GLY A 50 -4.93 -4.84 -3.32
C GLY A 50 -5.61 -3.60 -2.71
N THR A 51 -5.60 -3.45 -1.40
CA THR A 51 -6.15 -2.27 -0.72
C THR A 51 -5.36 -0.99 -1.03
N SER A 52 -4.09 -1.10 -1.42
CA SER A 52 -3.25 0.03 -1.83
C SER A 52 -3.30 0.32 -3.34
N LEU A 53 -4.09 -0.42 -4.13
CA LEU A 53 -4.24 -0.14 -5.57
C LEU A 53 -4.82 1.25 -5.87
N PRO A 54 -5.82 1.77 -5.14
CA PRO A 54 -6.30 3.13 -5.34
C PRO A 54 -5.22 4.18 -5.12
N GLU A 55 -4.43 4.05 -4.06
CA GLU A 55 -3.31 4.93 -3.73
C GLU A 55 -2.21 4.87 -4.79
N LEU A 56 -1.89 3.66 -5.26
CA LEU A 56 -0.91 3.45 -6.32
C LEU A 56 -1.36 4.14 -7.61
N ALA A 57 -2.60 3.92 -8.04
CA ALA A 57 -3.16 4.52 -9.24
C ALA A 57 -3.15 6.05 -9.16
N THR A 58 -3.59 6.62 -8.05
CA THR A 58 -3.63 8.06 -7.80
C THR A 58 -2.22 8.66 -7.81
N SER A 59 -1.27 8.02 -7.12
CA SER A 59 0.12 8.48 -7.06
C SER A 59 0.81 8.41 -8.41
N MET A 60 0.62 7.33 -9.18
CA MET A 60 1.18 7.19 -10.54
C MET A 60 0.65 8.26 -11.50
N VAL A 61 -0.65 8.50 -11.50
CA VAL A 61 -1.28 9.53 -12.35
C VAL A 61 -0.80 10.92 -11.96
N SER A 62 -0.72 11.21 -10.65
CA SER A 62 -0.24 12.51 -10.14
C SER A 62 1.22 12.75 -10.51
N ALA A 63 2.08 11.76 -10.33
CA ALA A 63 3.49 11.83 -10.70
C ALA A 63 3.67 12.01 -12.23
N LYS A 64 2.89 11.30 -13.04
CA LYS A 64 2.90 11.43 -14.50
C LYS A 64 2.47 12.81 -14.97
N LYS A 65 1.58 13.48 -14.23
CA LYS A 65 1.14 14.87 -14.48
C LYS A 65 2.10 15.92 -13.91
N GLY A 66 3.22 15.52 -13.31
CA GLY A 66 4.19 16.43 -12.70
C GLY A 66 3.87 16.87 -11.27
N ASN A 67 2.78 16.35 -10.68
CA ASN A 67 2.34 16.70 -9.32
C ASN A 67 2.96 15.72 -8.30
N SER A 68 4.28 15.74 -8.17
CA SER A 68 5.04 14.85 -7.28
C SER A 68 4.65 14.99 -5.81
N ASP A 69 4.31 16.21 -5.38
CA ASP A 69 3.92 16.50 -3.99
C ASP A 69 2.64 15.76 -3.60
N ILE A 70 1.67 15.67 -4.53
CA ILE A 70 0.44 14.90 -4.32
C ILE A 70 0.76 13.41 -4.20
N ALA A 71 1.65 12.89 -5.06
CA ALA A 71 2.03 11.48 -5.03
C ALA A 71 2.73 11.11 -3.71
N ILE A 72 3.72 11.90 -3.28
CA ILE A 72 4.44 11.69 -2.01
C ILE A 72 3.50 11.88 -0.81
N GLY A 73 2.70 12.95 -0.82
CA GLY A 73 1.72 13.23 0.23
C GLY A 73 0.69 12.11 0.39
N ASN A 74 0.22 11.51 -0.69
CA ASN A 74 -0.69 10.36 -0.67
C ASN A 74 -0.04 9.13 -0.01
N VAL A 75 1.21 8.79 -0.38
CA VAL A 75 1.94 7.66 0.21
C VAL A 75 2.19 7.88 1.70
N ILE A 76 2.72 9.03 2.09
CA ILE A 76 3.00 9.32 3.51
C ILE A 76 1.70 9.42 4.30
N GLY A 77 0.71 10.13 3.77
CA GLY A 77 -0.58 10.35 4.42
C GLY A 77 -1.33 9.05 4.69
N SER A 78 -1.38 8.14 3.72
CA SER A 78 -2.01 6.84 3.91
C SER A 78 -1.30 5.99 4.96
N ASN A 79 0.04 5.98 5.02
CA ASN A 79 0.78 5.28 6.06
C ASN A 79 0.48 5.85 7.46
N VAL A 80 0.53 7.18 7.61
CA VAL A 80 0.20 7.85 8.88
C VAL A 80 -1.23 7.54 9.32
N PHE A 81 -2.19 7.63 8.39
CA PHE A 81 -3.58 7.33 8.67
C PHE A 81 -3.79 5.87 9.08
N ASN A 82 -3.18 4.92 8.36
CA ASN A 82 -3.29 3.50 8.66
C ASN A 82 -2.71 3.16 10.04
N ILE A 83 -1.55 3.72 10.40
CA ILE A 83 -0.91 3.43 11.68
C ILE A 83 -1.63 4.13 12.83
N LEU A 84 -1.86 5.42 12.73
CA LEU A 84 -2.39 6.20 13.86
C LEU A 84 -3.90 6.07 13.99
N MET A 85 -4.64 6.18 12.89
CA MET A 85 -6.09 6.20 12.94
C MET A 85 -6.67 4.79 12.91
N ILE A 86 -6.33 3.97 11.91
CA ILE A 86 -6.94 2.64 11.77
C ILE A 86 -6.49 1.73 12.90
N ILE A 87 -5.18 1.54 13.09
CA ILE A 87 -4.68 0.65 14.15
C ILE A 87 -5.01 1.22 15.53
N GLY A 88 -4.88 2.54 15.74
CA GLY A 88 -5.18 3.19 17.01
C GLY A 88 -6.65 3.02 17.41
N VAL A 89 -7.59 3.35 16.53
CA VAL A 89 -9.03 3.21 16.82
C VAL A 89 -9.44 1.75 16.95
N THR A 90 -8.93 0.87 16.10
CA THR A 90 -9.21 -0.57 16.20
C THR A 90 -8.74 -1.14 17.53
N GLY A 91 -7.54 -0.74 17.99
CA GLY A 91 -6.99 -1.17 19.29
C GLY A 91 -7.79 -0.65 20.49
N LEU A 92 -8.41 0.53 20.37
CA LEU A 92 -9.32 1.05 21.40
C LEU A 92 -10.65 0.29 21.45
N VAL A 93 -11.16 -0.13 20.29
CA VAL A 93 -12.44 -0.88 20.22
C VAL A 93 -12.24 -2.33 20.68
N LYS A 94 -11.16 -2.99 20.30
CA LYS A 94 -10.86 -4.36 20.66
C LYS A 94 -9.36 -4.60 20.71
N PRO A 95 -8.83 -5.21 21.79
CA PRO A 95 -7.44 -5.63 21.85
C PRO A 95 -7.09 -6.54 20.67
N MET A 96 -6.00 -6.22 19.98
CA MET A 96 -5.54 -6.98 18.82
C MET A 96 -4.39 -7.89 19.22
N HIS A 97 -4.49 -9.15 18.81
CA HIS A 97 -3.38 -10.11 18.93
C HIS A 97 -2.67 -10.21 17.58
N ILE A 98 -1.41 -9.88 17.57
CA ILE A 98 -0.57 -10.01 16.36
C ILE A 98 -0.18 -11.49 16.22
N LYS A 99 -0.71 -12.15 15.20
CA LYS A 99 -0.36 -13.52 14.84
C LYS A 99 0.20 -13.55 13.42
N GLY A 100 1.29 -14.29 13.22
CA GLY A 100 1.89 -14.49 11.89
C GLY A 100 2.72 -13.32 11.38
N ILE A 101 2.85 -12.22 12.12
CA ILE A 101 3.76 -11.12 11.80
C ILE A 101 5.05 -11.33 12.58
N THR A 102 6.17 -11.34 11.89
CA THR A 102 7.49 -11.55 12.47
C THR A 102 8.20 -10.22 12.77
N SER A 103 9.23 -10.27 13.61
CA SER A 103 10.07 -9.10 13.85
C SER A 103 10.72 -8.60 12.56
N LEU A 104 10.96 -9.49 11.60
CA LEU A 104 11.54 -9.13 10.30
C LEU A 104 10.57 -8.26 9.49
N ASP A 105 9.28 -8.55 9.50
CA ASP A 105 8.28 -7.74 8.79
C ASP A 105 8.23 -6.31 9.35
N LEU A 106 8.35 -6.16 10.68
CA LEU A 106 8.42 -4.86 11.33
C LEU A 106 9.71 -4.11 10.99
N ILE A 107 10.84 -4.82 10.93
CA ILE A 107 12.14 -4.23 10.53
C ILE A 107 12.08 -3.76 9.07
N VAL A 108 11.54 -4.57 8.17
CA VAL A 108 11.38 -4.20 6.74
C VAL A 108 10.49 -2.98 6.60
N MET A 109 9.38 -2.92 7.35
CA MET A 109 8.49 -1.75 7.36
C MET A 109 9.24 -0.48 7.82
N LEU A 110 9.95 -0.53 8.95
CA LEU A 110 10.72 0.60 9.45
C LEU A 110 11.85 1.00 8.49
N ALA A 111 12.58 0.02 7.96
CA ALA A 111 13.68 0.27 7.02
C ALA A 111 13.17 0.93 5.73
N SER A 112 12.02 0.51 5.21
CA SER A 112 11.41 1.13 4.02
C SER A 112 11.01 2.59 4.25
N MET A 113 10.46 2.91 5.43
CA MET A 113 10.11 4.28 5.81
C MET A 113 11.35 5.17 5.95
N LEU A 114 12.40 4.65 6.60
CA LEU A 114 13.67 5.38 6.76
C LEU A 114 14.37 5.61 5.41
N LEU A 115 14.32 4.61 4.53
CA LEU A 115 14.89 4.72 3.18
C LEU A 115 14.14 5.78 2.34
N LEU A 116 12.81 5.77 2.39
CA LEU A 116 11.99 6.79 1.72
C LEU A 116 12.30 8.19 2.29
N TRP A 117 12.35 8.32 3.62
CA TRP A 117 12.70 9.58 4.27
C TRP A 117 14.08 10.09 3.84
N PHE A 118 15.08 9.21 3.78
CA PHE A 118 16.42 9.54 3.32
C PHE A 118 16.42 10.06 1.88
N PHE A 119 15.75 9.37 0.96
CA PHE A 119 15.63 9.80 -0.44
C PHE A 119 14.90 11.15 -0.56
N CYS A 120 13.80 11.34 0.16
CA CYS A 120 13.08 12.61 0.14
C CYS A 120 13.92 13.78 0.68
N ARG A 121 14.79 13.51 1.69
CA ARG A 121 15.62 14.56 2.30
C ARG A 121 16.79 14.99 1.42
N THR A 122 17.36 14.10 0.60
CA THR A 122 18.55 14.40 -0.19
C THR A 122 18.29 15.40 -1.31
N THR A 123 17.14 15.34 -1.97
CA THR A 123 16.84 16.20 -3.14
C THR A 123 15.44 16.79 -3.11
N TYR A 124 14.66 16.61 -2.07
CA TYR A 124 13.22 16.95 -1.97
C TYR A 124 12.38 16.35 -3.12
N LYS A 125 12.90 15.32 -3.79
CA LYS A 125 12.26 14.58 -4.89
C LYS A 125 12.74 13.14 -4.84
N VAL A 126 11.88 12.20 -5.16
CA VAL A 126 12.28 10.81 -5.37
C VAL A 126 12.67 10.65 -6.84
N LYS A 127 13.94 10.36 -7.09
CA LYS A 127 14.47 10.11 -8.43
C LYS A 127 14.02 8.75 -8.95
N ARG A 128 14.04 8.55 -10.26
CA ARG A 128 13.62 7.28 -10.88
C ARG A 128 14.40 6.08 -10.36
N TRP A 129 15.71 6.20 -10.15
CA TRP A 129 16.52 5.11 -9.62
C TRP A 129 16.21 4.81 -8.14
N GLU A 130 15.90 5.83 -7.33
CA GLU A 130 15.47 5.69 -5.93
C GLU A 130 14.11 4.98 -5.86
N GLY A 131 13.18 5.35 -6.74
CA GLY A 131 11.92 4.64 -6.92
C GLY A 131 12.10 3.19 -7.36
N ALA A 132 13.05 2.92 -8.27
CA ALA A 132 13.39 1.57 -8.69
C ALA A 132 13.96 0.73 -7.51
N VAL A 133 14.83 1.31 -6.68
CA VAL A 133 15.37 0.65 -5.47
C VAL A 133 14.24 0.26 -4.52
N LEU A 134 13.31 1.19 -4.23
CA LEU A 134 12.16 0.91 -3.36
C LEU A 134 11.27 -0.20 -3.94
N ALA A 135 10.96 -0.15 -5.24
CA ALA A 135 10.14 -1.17 -5.90
C ALA A 135 10.80 -2.55 -5.91
N ILE A 136 12.09 -2.62 -6.22
CA ILE A 136 12.86 -3.89 -6.20
C ILE A 136 12.95 -4.44 -4.78
N SER A 137 13.17 -3.59 -3.77
CA SER A 137 13.19 -4.01 -2.36
C SER A 137 11.86 -4.63 -1.95
N TYR A 138 10.73 -4.04 -2.35
CA TYR A 138 9.40 -4.59 -2.08
C TYR A 138 9.17 -5.92 -2.80
N ILE A 139 9.50 -6.02 -4.08
CA ILE A 139 9.36 -7.25 -4.86
C ILE A 139 10.21 -8.38 -4.26
N THR A 140 11.42 -8.07 -3.82
CA THR A 140 12.32 -9.05 -3.17
C THR A 140 11.73 -9.54 -1.84
N TYR A 141 11.23 -8.63 -1.01
CA TYR A 141 10.55 -8.98 0.23
C TYR A 141 9.31 -9.84 -0.02
N LEU A 142 8.49 -9.47 -1.00
CA LEU A 142 7.30 -10.20 -1.40
C LEU A 142 7.63 -11.62 -1.87
N ALA A 143 8.65 -11.76 -2.74
CA ALA A 143 9.12 -13.07 -3.22
C ALA A 143 9.63 -13.95 -2.08
N TRP A 144 10.38 -13.38 -1.14
CA TRP A 144 10.84 -14.08 0.06
C TRP A 144 9.67 -14.54 0.93
N LEU A 145 8.67 -13.68 1.15
CA LEU A 145 7.50 -14.00 1.95
C LEU A 145 6.68 -15.15 1.34
N ILE A 146 6.48 -15.13 0.02
CA ILE A 146 5.77 -16.18 -0.71
C ILE A 146 6.56 -17.49 -0.65
N ALA A 147 7.90 -17.44 -0.80
CA ALA A 147 8.74 -18.64 -0.72
C ALA A 147 8.72 -19.32 0.65
N GLN A 148 8.40 -18.59 1.72
CA GLN A 148 8.21 -19.17 3.05
C GLN A 148 6.81 -19.76 3.27
N ALA A 149 5.85 -19.38 2.43
CA ALA A 149 4.46 -19.80 2.54
C ALA A 149 4.15 -21.12 1.81
N VAL A 150 5.06 -21.54 0.91
CA VAL A 150 4.99 -22.79 0.12
C VAL A 150 5.94 -23.83 0.71
#